data_61c985e89d56e17bd81e2f2f60ec20ad
#
_entry.id   61c985e89d56e17bd81e2f2f60ec20ad
#
_cell.length_a   1.000
_cell.length_b   1.000
_cell.length_c   1.000
_cell.angle_alpha   90.00
_cell.angle_beta   90.00
_cell.angle_gamma   90.00
#
_symmetry.space_group_name_H-M   'P 1'
#
loop_
_entity.id
_entity.type
_entity.pdbx_description
1 polymer ?
#
loop_
_entity_poly.entity_id
_entity_poly.type
_entity_poly.pdbx_seq_one_letter_code
_entity_poly.pdbx_strand_id
1 'polypeptide(L)'
;MSHRAAIILIENGQIALIERHRLGLHYFTFPGGHVEPGETPEQAAIRETEEELGLQVTIKRLLAEIWWHHKPQYYYLVDTIGGTFGTGTGEEMAHPHHVRGTYKPIWIPIHGLLDLPVLPRLLAQIVVEAQSASWPDPVPVLHDEE
;
A
#
# COMPACT_ATOMS: atom_id res chain seq x y z
N MET A 1 -15.58 -0.49 -13.67
CA MET A 1 -14.73 0.56 -13.13
C MET A 1 -13.84 0.00 -12.03
N SER A 2 -12.55 0.22 -12.10
CA SER A 2 -11.67 -0.41 -11.14
C SER A 2 -11.30 0.55 -10.02
N HIS A 3 -11.61 0.13 -8.81
CA HIS A 3 -11.11 0.76 -7.60
C HIS A 3 -9.88 -0.01 -7.15
N ARG A 4 -9.02 0.66 -6.39
CA ARG A 4 -7.88 -0.01 -5.76
C ARG A 4 -8.02 0.11 -4.25
N ALA A 5 -7.54 -0.90 -3.55
CA ALA A 5 -7.49 -0.91 -2.09
C ALA A 5 -6.09 -1.32 -1.67
N ALA A 6 -5.51 -0.57 -0.76
CA ALA A 6 -4.15 -0.78 -0.30
C ALA A 6 -4.09 -0.59 1.21
N ILE A 7 -2.94 -0.93 1.79
CA ILE A 7 -2.82 -0.93 3.24
C ILE A 7 -1.63 -0.10 3.71
N ILE A 8 -1.73 0.34 4.94
CA ILE A 8 -0.65 0.98 5.68
C ILE A 8 -0.39 0.08 6.88
N LEU A 9 0.76 -0.59 6.88
CA LEU A 9 1.18 -1.48 7.96
C LEU A 9 2.47 -0.93 8.53
N ILE A 10 2.43 -0.57 9.81
CA ILE A 10 3.56 0.02 10.51
C ILE A 10 3.89 -0.85 11.70
N GLU A 11 5.16 -1.27 11.80
CA GLU A 11 5.68 -2.04 12.93
C GLU A 11 7.08 -1.54 13.25
N ASN A 12 7.33 -1.27 14.53
CA ASN A 12 8.66 -0.88 15.01
C ASN A 12 9.27 0.31 14.26
N GLY A 13 8.44 1.31 13.93
CA GLY A 13 8.91 2.51 13.23
C GLY A 13 9.18 2.32 11.75
N GLN A 14 8.79 1.18 11.20
CA GLN A 14 8.96 0.87 9.77
C GLN A 14 7.61 0.63 9.13
N ILE A 15 7.53 0.91 7.83
CA ILE A 15 6.32 0.70 7.04
C ILE A 15 6.59 -0.35 5.97
N ALA A 16 5.62 -1.22 5.74
CA ALA A 16 5.71 -2.23 4.69
C ALA A 16 5.35 -1.61 3.35
N LEU A 17 6.25 -1.71 2.40
CA LEU A 17 6.04 -1.21 1.04
C LEU A 17 6.42 -2.30 0.04
N ILE A 18 6.08 -2.08 -1.21
CA ILE A 18 6.52 -2.90 -2.32
C ILE A 18 7.54 -2.10 -3.12
N GLU A 19 8.76 -2.59 -3.19
CA GLU A 19 9.80 -2.01 -4.02
C GLU A 19 9.60 -2.47 -5.45
N ARG A 20 9.56 -1.50 -6.38
CA ARG A 20 9.27 -1.76 -7.77
C ARG A 20 10.44 -1.32 -8.65
N HIS A 21 10.81 -2.20 -9.58
CA HIS A 21 11.68 -1.85 -10.70
C HIS A 21 10.90 -2.18 -11.96
N ARG A 22 10.64 -1.16 -12.77
CA ARG A 22 9.82 -1.34 -13.97
C ARG A 22 10.29 -0.38 -15.06
N LEU A 23 10.70 -0.92 -16.20
CA LEU A 23 11.07 -0.13 -17.37
C LEU A 23 12.07 0.99 -17.06
N GLY A 24 13.09 0.66 -16.26
CA GLY A 24 14.14 1.61 -15.87
C GLY A 24 13.76 2.52 -14.70
N LEU A 25 12.53 2.42 -14.19
CA LEU A 25 12.09 3.20 -13.04
C LEU A 25 12.25 2.39 -11.77
N HIS A 26 12.62 3.07 -10.69
CA HIS A 26 12.73 2.50 -9.35
C HIS A 26 11.86 3.33 -8.42
N TYR A 27 10.87 2.71 -7.78
CA TYR A 27 9.94 3.40 -6.90
C TYR A 27 9.33 2.41 -5.90
N PHE A 28 8.54 2.94 -4.98
CA PHE A 28 7.91 2.16 -3.92
C PHE A 28 6.42 2.46 -3.90
N THR A 29 5.62 1.43 -3.64
CA THR A 29 4.16 1.59 -3.53
C THR A 29 3.67 0.93 -2.26
N PHE A 30 2.47 1.35 -1.83
CA PHE A 30 1.80 0.70 -0.71
C PHE A 30 1.21 -0.63 -1.19
N PRO A 31 1.31 -1.69 -0.38
CA PRO A 31 0.75 -2.99 -0.79
C PRO A 31 -0.74 -2.89 -1.06
N GLY A 32 -1.20 -3.48 -2.14
CA GLY A 32 -2.60 -3.43 -2.52
C GLY A 32 -2.80 -3.75 -3.99
N GLY A 33 -4.03 -3.64 -4.43
CA GLY A 33 -4.38 -3.93 -5.81
C GLY A 33 -5.84 -3.64 -6.12
N HIS A 34 -6.29 -4.15 -7.24
CA HIS A 34 -7.65 -3.90 -7.73
C HIS A 34 -8.70 -4.63 -6.89
N VAL A 35 -9.80 -3.95 -6.65
CA VAL A 35 -10.99 -4.56 -6.05
C VAL A 35 -11.67 -5.37 -7.14
N GLU A 36 -11.88 -6.66 -6.87
CA GLU A 36 -12.50 -7.56 -7.85
C GLU A 36 -14.03 -7.50 -7.75
N PRO A 37 -14.73 -7.91 -8.83
CA PRO A 37 -16.20 -7.95 -8.78
C PRO A 37 -16.71 -8.78 -7.61
N GLY A 38 -17.68 -8.23 -6.87
CA GLY A 38 -18.25 -8.90 -5.71
C GLY A 38 -17.45 -8.73 -4.42
N GLU A 39 -16.31 -8.08 -4.49
CA GLU A 39 -15.42 -7.86 -3.36
C GLU A 39 -15.63 -6.44 -2.81
N THR A 40 -15.59 -6.26 -1.48
CA THR A 40 -15.51 -4.91 -0.90
C THR A 40 -14.06 -4.43 -0.95
N PRO A 41 -13.81 -3.11 -0.87
CA PRO A 41 -12.43 -2.61 -0.78
C PRO A 41 -11.66 -3.21 0.39
N GLU A 42 -12.29 -3.41 1.54
CA GLU A 42 -11.64 -4.04 2.70
C GLU A 42 -11.23 -5.48 2.40
N GLN A 43 -12.11 -6.25 1.74
CA GLN A 43 -11.78 -7.62 1.36
C GLN A 43 -10.61 -7.65 0.38
N ALA A 44 -10.59 -6.73 -0.58
CA ALA A 44 -9.49 -6.63 -1.54
C ALA A 44 -8.18 -6.30 -0.84
N ALA A 45 -8.20 -5.36 0.12
CA ALA A 45 -7.01 -4.97 0.86
C ALA A 45 -6.43 -6.17 1.62
N ILE A 46 -7.29 -6.96 2.27
CA ILE A 46 -6.86 -8.15 3.02
C ILE A 46 -6.28 -9.20 2.08
N ARG A 47 -6.96 -9.48 0.98
CA ARG A 47 -6.51 -10.47 -0.01
C ARG A 47 -5.18 -10.08 -0.64
N GLU A 48 -5.07 -8.82 -1.09
CA GLU A 48 -3.83 -8.34 -1.73
C GLU A 48 -2.65 -8.37 -0.77
N THR A 49 -2.88 -8.06 0.52
CA THR A 49 -1.83 -8.11 1.52
C THR A 49 -1.29 -9.52 1.68
N GLU A 50 -2.17 -10.52 1.68
CA GLU A 50 -1.74 -11.92 1.76
C GLU A 50 -0.96 -12.31 0.51
N GLU A 51 -1.45 -11.93 -0.65
CA GLU A 51 -0.79 -12.27 -1.92
C GLU A 51 0.59 -11.61 -2.06
N GLU A 52 0.73 -10.37 -1.60
CA GLU A 52 1.96 -9.60 -1.80
C GLU A 52 2.94 -9.73 -0.64
N LEU A 53 2.46 -9.78 0.59
CA LEU A 53 3.33 -9.81 1.77
C LEU A 53 3.39 -11.16 2.45
N GLY A 54 2.41 -12.03 2.22
CA GLY A 54 2.29 -13.29 2.96
C GLY A 54 1.73 -13.10 4.35
N LEU A 55 1.11 -11.96 4.62
CA LEU A 55 0.58 -11.64 5.94
C LEU A 55 -0.94 -11.64 5.93
N GLN A 56 -1.51 -12.14 7.04
CA GLN A 56 -2.92 -12.00 7.32
C GLN A 56 -3.10 -10.78 8.20
N VAL A 57 -4.03 -9.91 7.83
CA VAL A 57 -4.22 -8.63 8.52
C VAL A 57 -5.69 -8.41 8.84
N THR A 58 -5.93 -7.53 9.81
CA THR A 58 -7.26 -7.04 10.13
C THR A 58 -7.29 -5.53 9.88
N ILE A 59 -8.42 -5.04 9.38
CA ILE A 59 -8.62 -3.62 9.10
C ILE A 59 -8.88 -2.88 10.41
N LYS A 60 -8.13 -1.82 10.67
CA LYS A 60 -8.38 -0.95 11.80
C LYS A 60 -9.28 0.22 11.41
N ARG A 61 -8.92 0.92 10.34
CA ARG A 61 -9.72 2.04 9.86
C ARG A 61 -9.26 2.47 8.47
N LEU A 62 -10.13 3.17 7.76
CA LEU A 62 -9.76 3.86 6.54
C LEU A 62 -8.94 5.10 6.91
N LEU A 63 -7.78 5.29 6.29
CA LEU A 63 -6.92 6.44 6.55
C LEU A 63 -7.00 7.52 5.49
N ALA A 64 -7.25 7.14 4.24
CA ALA A 64 -7.32 8.12 3.15
C ALA A 64 -8.04 7.54 1.96
N GLU A 65 -8.67 8.41 1.20
CA GLU A 65 -9.22 8.10 -0.11
C GLU A 65 -8.54 9.04 -1.09
N ILE A 66 -7.80 8.49 -2.06
CA ILE A 66 -7.05 9.30 -3.02
C ILE A 66 -7.54 8.97 -4.41
N TRP A 67 -8.01 9.99 -5.11
CA TRP A 67 -8.50 9.86 -6.48
C TRP A 67 -7.36 10.12 -7.45
N TRP A 68 -7.16 9.20 -8.38
CA TRP A 68 -6.14 9.29 -9.42
C TRP A 68 -6.78 8.88 -10.74
N HIS A 69 -6.70 9.75 -11.74
CA HIS A 69 -7.33 9.55 -13.05
C HIS A 69 -8.81 9.15 -12.90
N HIS A 70 -9.53 9.91 -12.04
CA HIS A 70 -10.97 9.72 -11.79
C HIS A 70 -11.33 8.36 -11.18
N LYS A 71 -10.37 7.70 -10.55
CA LYS A 71 -10.59 6.41 -9.88
C LYS A 71 -10.19 6.51 -8.42
N PRO A 72 -11.04 6.06 -7.49
CA PRO A 72 -10.69 6.10 -6.08
C PRO A 72 -9.74 4.99 -5.69
N GLN A 73 -8.83 5.31 -4.80
CA GLN A 73 -7.95 4.35 -4.16
C GLN A 73 -8.13 4.49 -2.65
N TYR A 74 -8.41 3.39 -1.98
CA TYR A 74 -8.70 3.37 -0.55
C TYR A 74 -7.50 2.82 0.20
N TYR A 75 -7.10 3.51 1.28
CA TYR A 75 -5.92 3.15 2.06
C TYR A 75 -6.32 2.89 3.50
N TYR A 76 -6.08 1.67 3.97
CA TYR A 76 -6.54 1.20 5.28
C TYR A 76 -5.36 0.96 6.20
N LEU A 77 -5.46 1.44 7.43
CA LEU A 77 -4.54 1.06 8.48
C LEU A 77 -4.90 -0.35 8.93
N VAL A 78 -3.90 -1.22 9.02
CA VAL A 78 -4.11 -2.63 9.36
C VAL A 78 -3.16 -3.08 10.46
N ASP A 79 -3.52 -4.18 11.12
CA ASP A 79 -2.66 -4.91 12.05
C ASP A 79 -2.44 -6.32 11.52
N THR A 80 -1.23 -6.84 11.71
CA THR A 80 -0.90 -8.23 11.37
C THR A 80 -1.50 -9.16 12.42
N ILE A 81 -2.19 -10.21 11.94
CA ILE A 81 -2.74 -11.25 12.81
C ILE A 81 -2.17 -12.64 12.50
N GLY A 82 -1.37 -12.79 11.46
CA GLY A 82 -0.76 -14.07 11.12
C GLY A 82 0.10 -13.96 9.87
N GLY A 83 0.72 -15.08 9.52
CA GLY A 83 1.57 -15.18 8.34
C GLY A 83 3.01 -14.78 8.62
N THR A 84 3.83 -14.83 7.57
CA THR A 84 5.25 -14.48 7.63
C THR A 84 5.57 -13.55 6.48
N PHE A 85 6.16 -12.39 6.82
CA PHE A 85 6.52 -11.38 5.81
C PHE A 85 7.46 -11.97 4.77
N GLY A 86 7.17 -11.68 3.50
CA GLY A 86 8.00 -12.14 2.39
C GLY A 86 7.58 -13.47 1.80
N THR A 87 6.47 -14.05 2.27
CA THR A 87 5.98 -15.34 1.78
C THR A 87 4.75 -15.21 0.89
N GLY A 88 4.56 -14.03 0.27
CA GLY A 88 3.44 -13.80 -0.62
C GLY A 88 3.44 -14.76 -1.79
N THR A 89 2.23 -15.17 -2.19
CA THR A 89 2.03 -16.18 -3.23
C THR A 89 1.37 -15.60 -4.48
N GLY A 90 1.22 -14.27 -4.55
CA GLY A 90 0.68 -13.62 -5.73
C GLY A 90 1.59 -13.84 -6.93
N GLU A 91 1.02 -13.88 -8.11
CA GLU A 91 1.75 -14.14 -9.34
C GLU A 91 2.88 -13.13 -9.55
N GLU A 92 2.63 -11.84 -9.25
CA GLU A 92 3.61 -10.77 -9.38
C GLU A 92 4.84 -11.00 -8.51
N MET A 93 4.69 -11.71 -7.39
CA MET A 93 5.78 -11.92 -6.44
C MET A 93 6.68 -13.07 -6.86
N ALA A 94 6.16 -13.98 -7.67
CA ALA A 94 6.88 -15.19 -8.08
C ALA A 94 7.56 -15.06 -9.43
N HIS A 95 6.98 -14.25 -10.32
CA HIS A 95 7.42 -14.20 -11.72
C HIS A 95 7.63 -12.76 -12.18
N PRO A 96 8.90 -12.28 -12.18
CA PRO A 96 9.20 -10.97 -12.73
C PRO A 96 8.72 -10.88 -14.18
N HIS A 97 8.17 -9.73 -14.54
CA HIS A 97 7.65 -9.49 -15.88
C HIS A 97 8.32 -8.24 -16.45
N HIS A 98 8.84 -8.31 -17.69
CA HIS A 98 9.62 -7.21 -18.25
C HIS A 98 8.81 -5.90 -18.40
N VAL A 99 7.48 -5.99 -18.59
CA VAL A 99 6.60 -4.81 -18.66
C VAL A 99 6.15 -4.37 -17.26
N ARG A 100 5.71 -5.31 -16.42
CA ARG A 100 5.25 -5.02 -15.06
C ARG A 100 6.41 -4.84 -14.11
N GLY A 101 7.57 -5.42 -14.40
CA GLY A 101 8.74 -5.32 -13.56
C GLY A 101 8.73 -6.30 -12.40
N THR A 102 9.46 -5.92 -11.35
CA THR A 102 9.59 -6.74 -10.15
C THR A 102 8.80 -6.15 -8.99
N TYR A 103 8.38 -7.01 -8.08
CA TYR A 103 7.66 -6.67 -6.86
C TYR A 103 8.43 -7.29 -5.70
N LYS A 104 8.92 -6.46 -4.80
CA LYS A 104 9.66 -6.95 -3.63
C LYS A 104 9.10 -6.33 -2.37
N PRO A 105 8.54 -7.11 -1.44
CA PRO A 105 8.12 -6.56 -0.16
C PRO A 105 9.34 -6.14 0.67
N ILE A 106 9.23 -4.96 1.30
CA ILE A 106 10.35 -4.38 2.03
C ILE A 106 9.83 -3.54 3.19
N TRP A 107 10.57 -3.53 4.30
CA TRP A 107 10.32 -2.61 5.42
C TRP A 107 11.19 -1.38 5.24
N ILE A 108 10.58 -0.20 5.30
CA ILE A 108 11.27 1.07 5.15
C ILE A 108 11.09 1.89 6.43
N PRO A 109 12.17 2.41 7.03
CA PRO A 109 12.05 3.31 8.18
C PRO A 109 11.23 4.55 7.80
N ILE A 110 10.23 4.88 8.62
CA ILE A 110 9.32 5.98 8.30
C ILE A 110 10.06 7.31 8.27
N HIS A 111 11.07 7.49 9.14
CA HIS A 111 11.81 8.76 9.20
C HIS A 111 12.56 9.09 7.91
N GLY A 112 12.81 8.10 7.04
CA GLY A 112 13.44 8.32 5.73
C GLY A 112 12.48 8.23 4.56
N LEU A 113 11.18 8.10 4.84
CA LEU A 113 10.20 7.78 3.81
C LEU A 113 10.10 8.84 2.72
N LEU A 114 10.17 10.13 3.09
CA LEU A 114 10.02 11.21 2.13
C LEU A 114 11.27 11.46 1.27
N ASP A 115 12.39 10.80 1.60
CA ASP A 115 13.60 10.84 0.77
C ASP A 115 13.56 9.82 -0.36
N LEU A 116 12.54 8.97 -0.39
CA LEU A 116 12.40 7.90 -1.37
C LEU A 116 11.24 8.21 -2.33
N PRO A 117 11.28 7.64 -3.54
CA PRO A 117 10.19 7.81 -4.51
C PRO A 117 9.00 6.91 -4.17
N VAL A 118 8.29 7.26 -3.11
CA VAL A 118 7.09 6.52 -2.66
C VAL A 118 5.86 7.14 -3.31
N LEU A 119 5.01 6.29 -3.88
CA LEU A 119 3.78 6.72 -4.55
C LEU A 119 2.56 6.10 -3.85
N PRO A 120 1.50 6.86 -3.63
CA PRO A 120 1.39 8.30 -3.89
C PRO A 120 2.11 9.11 -2.81
N ARG A 121 2.75 10.18 -3.24
CA ARG A 121 3.51 11.03 -2.33
C ARG A 121 2.65 11.65 -1.25
N LEU A 122 1.42 12.02 -1.61
CA LEU A 122 0.47 12.58 -0.64
C LEU A 122 0.27 11.65 0.56
N LEU A 123 0.17 10.36 0.30
CA LEU A 123 -0.03 9.39 1.37
C LEU A 123 1.24 9.25 2.23
N ALA A 124 2.41 9.25 1.60
CA ALA A 124 3.67 9.20 2.34
C ALA A 124 3.79 10.40 3.28
N GLN A 125 3.38 11.59 2.84
CA GLN A 125 3.36 12.79 3.68
C GLN A 125 2.43 12.64 4.88
N ILE A 126 1.23 12.09 4.67
CA ILE A 126 0.28 11.83 5.74
C ILE A 126 0.87 10.87 6.77
N VAL A 127 1.51 9.80 6.31
CA VAL A 127 2.12 8.81 7.20
C VAL A 127 3.20 9.46 8.07
N VAL A 128 4.10 10.22 7.46
CA VAL A 128 5.20 10.87 8.19
C VAL A 128 4.66 11.86 9.23
N GLU A 129 3.71 12.69 8.84
CA GLU A 129 3.13 13.69 9.75
C GLU A 129 2.40 13.06 10.92
N ALA A 130 1.75 11.92 10.69
CA ALA A 130 0.99 11.24 11.73
C ALA A 130 1.89 10.67 12.84
N GLN A 131 3.18 10.50 12.60
CA GLN A 131 4.10 9.95 13.60
C GLN A 131 4.33 10.92 14.78
N SER A 132 4.20 12.22 14.53
CA SER A 132 4.38 13.23 15.58
C SER A 132 3.06 13.90 15.98
N ALA A 133 1.95 13.42 15.45
CA ALA A 133 0.62 13.95 15.72
C ALA A 133 -0.38 12.80 15.73
N SER A 134 -1.50 12.95 15.06
CA SER A 134 -2.47 11.88 14.89
C SER A 134 -2.86 11.78 13.42
N TRP A 135 -3.50 10.68 13.06
CA TRP A 135 -4.04 10.54 11.72
C TRP A 135 -5.12 11.60 11.48
N PRO A 136 -5.19 12.15 10.26
CA PRO A 136 -6.19 13.17 9.95
C PRO A 136 -7.62 12.66 10.22
N ASP A 137 -8.45 13.54 10.78
CA ASP A 137 -9.84 13.26 11.08
C ASP A 137 -10.64 14.53 10.80
N PRO A 138 -11.62 14.50 9.90
CA PRO A 138 -12.13 13.31 9.17
C PRO A 138 -11.13 12.75 8.17
N VAL A 139 -11.46 11.56 7.66
CA VAL A 139 -10.63 10.88 6.65
C VAL A 139 -10.47 11.79 5.43
N PRO A 140 -9.24 12.11 5.03
CA PRO A 140 -9.04 12.98 3.87
C PRO A 140 -9.44 12.30 2.57
N VAL A 141 -10.09 13.08 1.72
CA VAL A 141 -10.40 12.70 0.34
C VAL A 141 -9.59 13.63 -0.54
N LEU A 142 -8.58 13.09 -1.21
CA LEU A 142 -7.60 13.87 -1.94
C LEU A 142 -7.64 13.51 -3.42
N HIS A 143 -7.15 14.44 -4.24
CA HIS A 143 -7.04 14.23 -5.67
C HIS A 143 -5.59 14.38 -6.10
N ASP A 144 -5.05 13.31 -6.69
CA ASP A 144 -3.69 13.30 -7.19
C ASP A 144 -3.77 13.34 -8.71
N GLU A 145 -3.36 14.45 -9.29
CA GLU A 145 -3.50 14.69 -10.72
C GLU A 145 -2.25 14.25 -11.51
N GLU A 146 -1.24 13.79 -10.84
CA GLU A 146 0.00 13.40 -11.53
C GLU A 146 -0.02 12.03 -12.15
#